data_c7866ac6a1742e74fcd0a04deee9396f
#
_entry.id   c7866ac6a1742e74fcd0a04deee9396f
#
_cell.length_a   1.000
_cell.length_b   1.000
_cell.length_c   1.000
_cell.angle_alpha   90.00
_cell.angle_beta   90.00
_cell.angle_gamma   90.00
#
_symmetry.space_group_name_H-M   'P 1'
#
loop_
_entity.id
_entity.type
_entity.pdbx_description
1 polymer ?
#
loop_
_entity_poly.entity_id
_entity_poly.type
_entity_poly.pdbx_seq_one_letter_code
_entity_poly.pdbx_strand_id
1 'polypeptide(L)'
;MWSRKELKIRAKGVLKRNYWKAFLVSLIIAFVGGNKYGGSFNFRFAKDDIPNFMFGHNGDFFFEFLFVLIPIISIIIVGGICLRIFLGYPLEVGGRCFFLRSAEGDINLDYIGYAFKKGRYINIIKGMFYKGVLVFLWTLLLIIPGIVKSYAYRMVPYLLSNNPYLGYKRAVELSNEMTNGEKLDMFILDLSFLGWYLLGALALGIGVLFVMPYENATKAELYLYLQKKALDNGLCSYEELNMNKN
;
A
#
# COMPACT_ATOMS: atom_id res chain seq x y z
N MET A 1 -11.27 9.54 -20.83
CA MET A 1 -10.24 8.50 -20.61
C MET A 1 -8.98 9.20 -20.13
N TRP A 2 -8.34 8.74 -19.06
CA TRP A 2 -7.13 9.36 -18.53
C TRP A 2 -5.88 8.95 -19.33
N SER A 3 -4.88 9.81 -19.33
CA SER A 3 -3.60 9.57 -19.97
C SER A 3 -2.50 9.37 -18.94
N ARG A 4 -1.72 8.31 -19.07
CA ARG A 4 -0.54 8.05 -18.22
C ARG A 4 0.44 9.23 -18.22
N LYS A 5 0.60 9.87 -19.38
CA LYS A 5 1.46 11.05 -19.53
C LYS A 5 0.95 12.22 -18.69
N GLU A 6 -0.35 12.47 -18.73
CA GLU A 6 -0.97 13.56 -17.97
C GLU A 6 -0.85 13.36 -16.45
N LEU A 7 -1.20 12.17 -15.94
CA LEU A 7 -1.03 11.85 -14.52
C LEU A 7 0.42 12.05 -14.05
N LYS A 8 1.38 11.59 -14.85
CA LYS A 8 2.80 11.75 -14.55
C LYS A 8 3.26 13.21 -14.57
N ILE A 9 2.71 14.04 -15.47
CA ILE A 9 3.01 15.47 -15.51
C ILE A 9 2.46 16.18 -14.26
N ARG A 10 1.21 15.90 -13.87
CA ARG A 10 0.59 16.45 -12.65
C ARG A 10 1.38 16.04 -11.41
N ALA A 11 1.70 14.76 -11.27
CA ALA A 11 2.51 14.24 -10.17
C ALA A 11 3.89 14.94 -10.06
N LYS A 12 4.56 15.20 -11.19
CA LYS A 12 5.81 15.98 -11.21
C LYS A 12 5.59 17.41 -10.73
N GLY A 13 4.46 18.03 -11.08
CA GLY A 13 4.10 19.38 -10.60
C GLY A 13 3.99 19.44 -9.07
N VAL A 14 3.31 18.46 -8.48
CA VAL A 14 3.18 18.31 -7.01
C VAL A 14 4.55 18.12 -6.36
N LEU A 15 5.38 17.24 -6.92
CA LEU A 15 6.69 16.92 -6.36
C LEU A 15 7.70 18.08 -6.44
N LYS A 16 7.64 18.93 -7.46
CA LYS A 16 8.52 20.12 -7.57
C LYS A 16 8.47 20.99 -6.33
N ARG A 17 7.30 21.07 -5.67
CA ARG A 17 7.11 21.90 -4.47
C ARG A 17 7.53 21.20 -3.18
N ASN A 18 7.55 19.84 -3.15
CA ASN A 18 7.58 19.07 -1.90
C ASN A 18 8.31 17.77 -1.96
N TYR A 19 9.30 17.64 -2.79
CA TYR A 19 9.97 16.37 -3.04
C TYR A 19 10.43 15.67 -1.74
N TRP A 20 11.09 16.38 -0.84
CA TRP A 20 11.62 15.79 0.39
C TRP A 20 10.55 15.34 1.37
N LYS A 21 9.45 16.07 1.47
CA LYS A 21 8.30 15.64 2.28
C LYS A 21 7.66 14.38 1.68
N ALA A 22 7.46 14.37 0.37
CA ALA A 22 6.93 13.22 -0.36
C ALA A 22 7.87 12.00 -0.28
N PHE A 23 9.19 12.23 -0.29
CA PHE A 23 10.19 11.18 -0.11
C PHE A 23 10.08 10.53 1.27
N LEU A 24 10.04 11.34 2.33
CA LEU A 24 9.88 10.85 3.71
C LEU A 24 8.59 10.04 3.87
N VAL A 25 7.47 10.56 3.38
CA VAL A 25 6.17 9.84 3.44
C VAL A 25 6.21 8.55 2.65
N SER A 26 6.82 8.55 1.46
CA SER A 26 6.97 7.33 0.65
C SER A 26 7.82 6.28 1.34
N LEU A 27 8.87 6.70 2.05
CA LEU A 27 9.71 5.81 2.83
C LEU A 27 8.93 5.19 3.98
N ILE A 28 8.10 5.96 4.68
CA ILE A 28 7.20 5.43 5.72
C ILE A 28 6.23 4.39 5.12
N ILE A 29 5.57 4.72 4.01
CA ILE A 29 4.63 3.80 3.34
C ILE A 29 5.35 2.51 2.91
N ALA A 30 6.55 2.62 2.37
CA ALA A 30 7.35 1.47 1.96
C ALA A 30 7.73 0.58 3.15
N PHE A 31 8.18 1.19 4.25
CA PHE A 31 8.56 0.48 5.47
C PHE A 31 7.39 -0.29 6.09
N VAL A 32 6.20 0.30 6.11
CA VAL A 32 4.99 -0.38 6.61
C VAL A 32 4.35 -1.34 5.59
N GLY A 33 4.98 -1.53 4.42
CA GLY A 33 4.51 -2.48 3.38
C GLY A 33 3.35 -1.96 2.53
N GLY A 34 3.15 -0.65 2.46
CA GLY A 34 2.12 0.00 1.65
C GLY A 34 2.42 0.05 0.16
N ASN A 35 3.66 -0.20 -0.25
CA ASN A 35 4.07 -0.28 -1.66
C ASN A 35 4.40 -1.73 -2.05
N LYS A 36 3.99 -2.12 -3.27
CA LYS A 36 4.30 -3.45 -3.83
C LYS A 36 5.81 -3.72 -3.98
N TYR A 37 6.61 -2.65 -4.06
CA TYR A 37 8.07 -2.70 -4.24
C TYR A 37 8.85 -2.28 -2.98
N GLY A 38 8.15 -2.02 -1.86
CA GLY A 38 8.78 -1.89 -0.56
C GLY A 38 9.40 -3.25 -0.23
N GLY A 39 10.73 -3.31 -0.32
CA GLY A 39 11.47 -4.55 -0.24
C GLY A 39 11.04 -5.37 0.97
N SER A 40 10.68 -6.61 0.74
CA SER A 40 10.86 -7.60 1.76
C SER A 40 12.32 -7.49 2.18
N PHE A 41 12.56 -7.10 3.41
CA PHE A 41 13.84 -7.36 4.04
C PHE A 41 13.96 -8.89 4.06
N ASN A 42 14.50 -9.46 2.98
CA ASN A 42 14.94 -10.83 2.98
C ASN A 42 16.13 -10.88 3.92
N PHE A 43 15.89 -11.29 5.15
CA PHE A 43 16.92 -11.90 5.95
C PHE A 43 17.39 -13.14 5.17
N ARG A 44 18.40 -12.97 4.33
CA ARG A 44 19.19 -14.09 3.85
C ARG A 44 19.92 -14.60 5.09
N PHE A 45 19.37 -15.63 5.69
CA PHE A 45 20.21 -16.54 6.45
C PHE A 45 21.22 -17.09 5.44
N ALA A 46 22.47 -16.71 5.60
CA ALA A 46 23.55 -17.26 4.83
C ALA A 46 23.52 -18.78 5.05
N LYS A 47 23.33 -19.54 3.98
CA LYS A 47 23.25 -20.99 4.01
C LYS A 47 24.58 -21.65 4.43
N ASP A 48 25.63 -20.84 4.50
CA ASP A 48 27.02 -21.29 4.72
C ASP A 48 27.41 -21.33 6.21
N ASP A 49 26.54 -20.80 7.12
CA ASP A 49 26.81 -20.76 8.56
C ASP A 49 26.02 -21.81 9.37
N ILE A 50 25.45 -22.81 8.72
CA ILE A 50 24.86 -23.94 9.46
C ILE A 50 26.03 -24.83 9.87
N PRO A 51 26.44 -24.86 11.15
CA PRO A 51 27.55 -25.70 11.58
C PRO A 51 27.20 -27.16 11.26
N ASN A 52 28.15 -27.92 10.70
CA ASN A 52 28.05 -29.38 10.50
C ASN A 52 27.75 -30.15 11.79
N PHE A 53 27.70 -29.49 12.92
CA PHE A 53 27.28 -29.97 14.22
C PHE A 53 25.77 -30.35 14.29
N MET A 54 24.91 -29.79 13.41
CA MET A 54 23.48 -30.10 13.38
C MET A 54 23.13 -31.49 12.84
N PHE A 55 24.08 -32.18 12.20
CA PHE A 55 23.88 -33.52 11.64
C PHE A 55 24.62 -34.61 12.44
N GLY A 56 25.03 -34.31 13.67
CA GLY A 56 25.56 -35.28 14.59
C GLY A 56 24.51 -36.30 15.04
N HIS A 57 24.91 -37.51 15.17
CA HIS A 57 24.27 -38.83 15.32
C HIS A 57 23.06 -38.99 16.28
N ASN A 58 22.54 -37.92 16.91
CA ASN A 58 21.39 -37.95 17.82
C ASN A 58 20.26 -37.10 17.25
N GLY A 59 19.30 -37.75 16.57
CA GLY A 59 18.09 -37.09 16.02
C GLY A 59 17.29 -36.30 17.04
N ASP A 60 17.43 -36.62 18.34
CA ASP A 60 16.72 -35.95 19.43
C ASP A 60 17.10 -34.46 19.56
N PHE A 61 18.36 -34.08 19.39
CA PHE A 61 18.80 -32.68 19.48
C PHE A 61 18.21 -31.80 18.36
N PHE A 62 18.01 -32.36 17.16
CA PHE A 62 17.38 -31.65 16.03
C PHE A 62 15.91 -31.36 16.32
N PHE A 63 15.19 -32.32 16.90
CA PHE A 63 13.78 -32.11 17.29
C PHE A 63 13.63 -31.14 18.44
N GLU A 64 14.51 -31.20 19.48
CA GLU A 64 14.53 -30.23 20.57
C GLU A 64 14.82 -28.80 20.06
N PHE A 65 15.78 -28.63 19.16
CA PHE A 65 16.08 -27.34 18.53
C PHE A 65 14.89 -26.79 17.73
N LEU A 66 14.22 -27.64 16.92
CA LEU A 66 13.01 -27.24 16.20
C LEU A 66 11.87 -26.86 17.15
N PHE A 67 11.72 -27.60 18.25
CA PHE A 67 10.68 -27.35 19.24
C PHE A 67 10.83 -25.98 19.92
N VAL A 68 12.03 -25.48 20.04
CA VAL A 68 12.32 -24.11 20.57
C VAL A 68 12.23 -23.07 19.44
N LEU A 69 12.74 -23.38 18.24
CA LEU A 69 12.82 -22.43 17.13
C LEU A 69 11.45 -22.08 16.55
N ILE A 70 10.56 -23.08 16.40
CA ILE A 70 9.23 -22.88 15.81
C ILE A 70 8.38 -21.85 16.60
N PRO A 71 8.25 -21.95 17.95
CA PRO A 71 7.51 -20.95 18.71
C PRO A 71 8.14 -19.56 18.65
N ILE A 72 9.47 -19.44 18.64
CA ILE A 72 10.15 -18.14 18.50
C ILE A 72 9.82 -17.52 17.15
N ILE A 73 9.93 -18.25 16.05
CA ILE A 73 9.57 -17.78 14.72
C ILE A 73 8.08 -17.42 14.68
N SER A 74 7.21 -18.23 15.27
CA SER A 74 5.77 -17.97 15.33
C SER A 74 5.46 -16.64 16.05
N ILE A 75 6.11 -16.37 17.19
CA ILE A 75 5.97 -15.12 17.93
C ILE A 75 6.42 -13.91 17.06
N ILE A 76 7.55 -14.02 16.37
CA ILE A 76 8.06 -12.97 15.48
C ILE A 76 7.07 -12.70 14.34
N ILE A 77 6.53 -13.75 13.71
CA ILE A 77 5.56 -13.64 12.63
C ILE A 77 4.27 -12.97 13.13
N VAL A 78 3.71 -13.46 14.25
CA VAL A 78 2.49 -12.89 14.84
C VAL A 78 2.71 -11.44 15.26
N GLY A 79 3.84 -11.14 15.90
CA GLY A 79 4.23 -9.78 16.26
C GLY A 79 4.33 -8.86 15.03
N GLY A 80 4.95 -9.32 13.95
CA GLY A 80 5.02 -8.60 12.67
C GLY A 80 3.65 -8.34 12.04
N ILE A 81 2.75 -9.33 12.07
CA ILE A 81 1.37 -9.18 11.59
C ILE A 81 0.61 -8.16 12.46
N CYS A 82 0.72 -8.22 13.77
CA CYS A 82 0.13 -7.25 14.68
C CYS A 82 0.62 -5.84 14.39
N LEU A 83 1.94 -5.64 14.29
CA LEU A 83 2.52 -4.34 13.92
C LEU A 83 2.00 -3.84 12.56
N ARG A 84 1.90 -4.72 11.56
CA ARG A 84 1.35 -4.39 10.25
C ARG A 84 -0.11 -3.93 10.33
N ILE A 85 -0.93 -4.59 11.13
CA ILE A 85 -2.35 -4.27 11.27
C ILE A 85 -2.53 -2.97 12.07
N PHE A 86 -1.92 -2.88 13.25
CA PHE A 86 -2.19 -1.78 14.18
C PHE A 86 -1.42 -0.51 13.86
N LEU A 87 -0.22 -0.60 13.29
CA LEU A 87 0.60 0.55 12.94
C LEU A 87 0.67 0.76 11.43
N GLY A 88 0.87 -0.32 10.67
CA GLY A 88 1.08 -0.27 9.23
C GLY A 88 -0.12 0.26 8.45
N TYR A 89 -1.33 -0.25 8.71
CA TYR A 89 -2.53 0.20 8.02
C TYR A 89 -2.87 1.67 8.27
N PRO A 90 -2.87 2.17 9.51
CA PRO A 90 -3.07 3.60 9.76
C PRO A 90 -2.03 4.49 9.07
N LEU A 91 -0.74 4.12 9.13
CA LEU A 91 0.33 4.87 8.46
C LEU A 91 0.19 4.85 6.93
N GLU A 92 -0.22 3.72 6.35
CA GLU A 92 -0.49 3.63 4.91
C GLU A 92 -1.61 4.59 4.50
N VAL A 93 -2.73 4.60 5.22
CA VAL A 93 -3.86 5.51 4.93
C VAL A 93 -3.46 6.97 5.16
N GLY A 94 -2.72 7.27 6.23
CA GLY A 94 -2.20 8.62 6.50
C GLY A 94 -1.26 9.09 5.39
N GLY A 95 -0.37 8.22 4.91
CA GLY A 95 0.51 8.54 3.78
C GLY A 95 -0.27 8.76 2.46
N ARG A 96 -1.33 7.98 2.22
CA ARG A 96 -2.23 8.22 1.06
C ARG A 96 -2.98 9.55 1.20
N CYS A 97 -3.43 9.90 2.40
CA CYS A 97 -4.02 11.18 2.70
C CYS A 97 -3.07 12.34 2.39
N PHE A 98 -1.79 12.24 2.81
CA PHE A 98 -0.78 13.24 2.48
C PHE A 98 -0.63 13.45 0.97
N PHE A 99 -0.50 12.38 0.18
CA PHE A 99 -0.36 12.50 -1.27
C PHE A 99 -1.61 13.07 -1.93
N LEU A 100 -2.79 12.69 -1.45
CA LEU A 100 -4.06 13.20 -1.94
C LEU A 100 -4.18 14.72 -1.69
N ARG A 101 -3.94 15.16 -0.46
CA ARG A 101 -3.98 16.59 -0.10
C ARG A 101 -2.89 17.39 -0.80
N SER A 102 -1.70 16.80 -0.98
CA SER A 102 -0.62 17.44 -1.74
C SER A 102 -0.99 17.67 -3.20
N ALA A 103 -1.76 16.77 -3.82
CA ALA A 103 -2.27 16.93 -5.19
C ALA A 103 -3.32 18.06 -5.28
N GLU A 104 -4.09 18.27 -4.20
CA GLU A 104 -5.04 19.39 -4.04
C GLU A 104 -4.35 20.71 -3.65
N GLY A 105 -3.04 20.69 -3.38
CA GLY A 105 -2.24 21.89 -3.06
C GLY A 105 -1.96 22.09 -1.56
N ASP A 106 -2.53 21.27 -0.67
CA ASP A 106 -2.30 21.33 0.77
C ASP A 106 -1.21 20.33 1.20
N ILE A 107 -0.06 20.86 1.65
CA ILE A 107 1.16 20.11 1.90
C ILE A 107 1.49 20.15 3.38
N ASN A 108 0.85 19.27 4.14
CA ASN A 108 1.11 19.14 5.58
C ASN A 108 1.46 17.69 5.94
N LEU A 109 2.58 17.50 6.66
CA LEU A 109 3.01 16.18 7.15
C LEU A 109 2.08 15.63 8.24
N ASP A 110 1.27 16.46 8.89
CA ASP A 110 0.32 16.02 9.91
C ASP A 110 -0.72 15.03 9.37
N TYR A 111 -0.90 14.99 8.05
CA TYR A 111 -1.76 14.01 7.40
C TYR A 111 -1.28 12.55 7.59
N ILE A 112 -0.01 12.32 7.90
CA ILE A 112 0.49 10.97 8.25
C ILE A 112 -0.22 10.47 9.51
N GLY A 113 -0.43 11.37 10.48
CA GLY A 113 -1.15 11.08 11.72
C GLY A 113 -2.68 11.03 11.61
N TYR A 114 -3.23 11.30 10.42
CA TYR A 114 -4.68 11.39 10.18
C TYR A 114 -5.48 10.20 10.72
N ALA A 115 -4.96 9.00 10.50
CA ALA A 115 -5.61 7.75 10.84
C ALA A 115 -5.61 7.44 12.34
N PHE A 116 -4.70 8.02 13.12
CA PHE A 116 -4.58 7.78 14.57
C PHE A 116 -5.55 8.61 15.41
N LYS A 117 -6.29 9.55 14.79
CA LYS A 117 -7.27 10.36 15.52
C LYS A 117 -8.42 9.48 16.04
N LYS A 118 -8.89 9.79 17.25
CA LYS A 118 -10.00 9.10 17.92
C LYS A 118 -11.23 9.00 17.01
N GLY A 119 -11.85 7.82 16.94
CA GLY A 119 -13.00 7.54 16.10
C GLY A 119 -12.69 7.08 14.66
N ARG A 120 -11.51 7.38 14.11
CA ARG A 120 -11.12 6.96 12.75
C ARG A 120 -10.33 5.67 12.73
N TYR A 121 -9.49 5.48 13.72
CA TYR A 121 -8.49 4.42 13.81
C TYR A 121 -9.07 3.01 13.59
N ILE A 122 -10.09 2.64 14.35
CA ILE A 122 -10.72 1.31 14.27
C ILE A 122 -11.40 1.09 12.91
N ASN A 123 -12.05 2.10 12.36
CA ASN A 123 -12.74 2.00 11.07
C ASN A 123 -11.72 1.79 9.92
N ILE A 124 -10.60 2.49 9.99
CA ILE A 124 -9.51 2.35 9.02
C ILE A 124 -8.90 0.96 9.11
N ILE A 125 -8.62 0.46 10.31
CA ILE A 125 -8.11 -0.91 10.49
C ILE A 125 -9.08 -1.93 9.93
N LYS A 126 -10.38 -1.82 10.26
CA LYS A 126 -11.42 -2.73 9.75
C LYS A 126 -11.46 -2.73 8.22
N GLY A 127 -11.42 -1.55 7.59
CA GLY A 127 -11.45 -1.44 6.11
C GLY A 127 -10.22 -2.03 5.45
N MET A 128 -9.03 -1.71 5.97
CA MET A 128 -7.76 -2.22 5.44
C MET A 128 -7.60 -3.72 5.66
N PHE A 129 -8.01 -4.21 6.85
CA PHE A 129 -7.98 -5.64 7.16
C PHE A 129 -8.94 -6.43 6.26
N TYR A 130 -10.20 -5.96 6.12
CA TYR A 130 -11.19 -6.58 5.25
C TYR A 130 -10.74 -6.65 3.80
N LYS A 131 -10.18 -5.54 3.26
CA LYS A 131 -9.51 -5.53 1.96
C LYS A 131 -8.41 -6.59 1.87
N GLY A 132 -7.54 -6.65 2.88
CA GLY A 132 -6.42 -7.59 2.93
C GLY A 132 -6.88 -9.05 2.90
N VAL A 133 -7.89 -9.40 3.71
CA VAL A 133 -8.48 -10.74 3.77
C VAL A 133 -9.09 -11.11 2.41
N LEU A 134 -9.85 -10.22 1.78
CA LEU A 134 -10.45 -10.50 0.48
C LEU A 134 -9.39 -10.75 -0.60
N VAL A 135 -8.34 -9.92 -0.68
CA VAL A 135 -7.25 -10.13 -1.64
C VAL A 135 -6.55 -11.46 -1.37
N PHE A 136 -6.29 -11.78 -0.11
CA PHE A 136 -5.67 -13.04 0.29
C PHE A 136 -6.50 -14.25 -0.13
N LEU A 137 -7.82 -14.25 0.16
CA LEU A 137 -8.72 -15.34 -0.23
C LEU A 137 -8.78 -15.53 -1.75
N TRP A 138 -8.85 -14.44 -2.51
CA TRP A 138 -8.83 -14.53 -3.97
C TRP A 138 -7.49 -15.04 -4.51
N THR A 139 -6.38 -14.68 -3.86
CA THR A 139 -5.05 -15.17 -4.24
C THR A 139 -4.87 -16.64 -3.89
N LEU A 140 -5.45 -17.09 -2.77
CA LEU A 140 -5.46 -18.49 -2.36
C LEU A 140 -6.26 -19.36 -3.35
N LEU A 141 -7.39 -18.83 -3.84
CA LEU A 141 -8.20 -19.53 -4.82
C LEU A 141 -7.46 -19.68 -6.15
N LEU A 142 -6.97 -18.57 -6.72
CA LEU A 142 -6.17 -18.52 -7.94
C LEU A 142 -5.34 -17.23 -7.96
N ILE A 143 -4.09 -17.32 -8.41
CA ILE A 143 -3.15 -16.19 -8.45
C ILE A 143 -3.66 -15.06 -9.35
N ILE A 144 -4.18 -15.38 -10.55
CA ILE A 144 -4.65 -14.37 -11.52
C ILE A 144 -5.84 -13.57 -10.98
N PRO A 145 -6.95 -14.18 -10.48
CA PRO A 145 -8.02 -13.44 -9.82
C PRO A 145 -7.55 -12.61 -8.63
N GLY A 146 -6.58 -13.12 -7.83
CA GLY A 146 -5.98 -12.38 -6.73
C GLY A 146 -5.32 -11.07 -7.19
N ILE A 147 -4.56 -11.12 -8.30
CA ILE A 147 -3.97 -9.91 -8.91
C ILE A 147 -5.07 -8.95 -9.36
N VAL A 148 -6.07 -9.41 -10.10
CA VAL A 148 -7.19 -8.56 -10.58
C VAL A 148 -7.91 -7.90 -9.40
N LYS A 149 -8.19 -8.63 -8.31
CA LYS A 149 -8.83 -8.10 -7.11
C LYS A 149 -7.93 -7.14 -6.33
N SER A 150 -6.61 -7.32 -6.37
CA SER A 150 -5.68 -6.36 -5.78
C SER A 150 -5.75 -4.99 -6.47
N TYR A 151 -5.99 -4.96 -7.78
CA TYR A 151 -6.27 -3.73 -8.54
C TYR A 151 -7.67 -3.17 -8.24
N ALA A 152 -8.67 -4.04 -8.14
CA ALA A 152 -10.03 -3.65 -7.82
C ALA A 152 -10.15 -2.93 -6.47
N TYR A 153 -9.38 -3.35 -5.47
CA TYR A 153 -9.43 -2.79 -4.11
C TYR A 153 -8.31 -1.79 -3.83
N ARG A 154 -7.63 -1.31 -4.88
CA ARG A 154 -6.49 -0.38 -4.74
C ARG A 154 -6.88 0.97 -4.18
N MET A 155 -8.10 1.44 -4.44
CA MET A 155 -8.57 2.76 -4.03
C MET A 155 -9.07 2.81 -2.58
N VAL A 156 -9.24 1.67 -1.92
CA VAL A 156 -9.71 1.58 -0.52
C VAL A 156 -8.96 2.51 0.45
N PRO A 157 -7.60 2.54 0.50
CA PRO A 157 -6.90 3.41 1.42
C PRO A 157 -7.11 4.91 1.14
N TYR A 158 -7.36 5.29 -0.11
CA TYR A 158 -7.71 6.67 -0.48
C TYR A 158 -9.15 7.01 -0.08
N LEU A 159 -10.10 6.10 -0.28
CA LEU A 159 -11.50 6.27 0.15
C LEU A 159 -11.58 6.44 1.67
N LEU A 160 -10.84 5.62 2.42
CA LEU A 160 -10.76 5.72 3.88
C LEU A 160 -10.01 6.97 4.35
N SER A 161 -9.12 7.56 3.52
CA SER A 161 -8.49 8.84 3.81
C SER A 161 -9.43 10.02 3.60
N ASN A 162 -10.41 9.92 2.70
CA ASN A 162 -11.45 10.93 2.52
C ASN A 162 -12.55 10.78 3.58
N ASN A 163 -13.12 9.59 3.70
CA ASN A 163 -14.14 9.32 4.70
C ASN A 163 -13.84 8.01 5.46
N PRO A 164 -13.29 8.07 6.67
CA PRO A 164 -13.02 6.90 7.50
C PRO A 164 -14.31 6.23 8.03
N TYR A 165 -15.45 6.89 7.91
CA TYR A 165 -16.76 6.40 8.33
C TYR A 165 -17.57 5.77 7.19
N LEU A 166 -17.03 5.68 5.99
CA LEU A 166 -17.68 5.10 4.80
C LEU A 166 -18.16 3.64 5.00
N GLY A 167 -17.62 2.96 6.00
CA GLY A 167 -17.88 1.55 6.23
C GLY A 167 -16.97 0.64 5.39
N TYR A 168 -16.49 -0.43 6.01
CA TYR A 168 -15.46 -1.28 5.40
C TYR A 168 -15.93 -2.02 4.15
N LYS A 169 -17.22 -2.47 4.13
CA LYS A 169 -17.82 -3.14 2.96
C LYS A 169 -17.96 -2.16 1.81
N ARG A 170 -18.59 -1.00 2.09
CA ARG A 170 -18.83 0.03 1.08
C ARG A 170 -17.55 0.57 0.47
N ALA A 171 -16.49 0.76 1.27
CA ALA A 171 -15.18 1.18 0.76
C ALA A 171 -14.59 0.19 -0.26
N VAL A 172 -14.77 -1.12 -0.05
CA VAL A 172 -14.32 -2.16 -0.97
C VAL A 172 -15.21 -2.23 -2.22
N GLU A 173 -16.53 -2.15 -2.08
CA GLU A 173 -17.47 -2.11 -3.18
C GLU A 173 -17.22 -0.91 -4.09
N LEU A 174 -17.19 0.29 -3.51
CA LEU A 174 -16.94 1.52 -4.26
C LEU A 174 -15.58 1.50 -4.96
N SER A 175 -14.54 0.99 -4.30
CA SER A 175 -13.23 0.80 -4.95
C SER A 175 -13.31 -0.13 -6.16
N ASN A 176 -14.06 -1.23 -6.07
CA ASN A 176 -14.23 -2.16 -7.19
C ASN A 176 -15.05 -1.54 -8.34
N GLU A 177 -16.08 -0.76 -8.02
CA GLU A 177 -16.90 -0.03 -8.98
C GLU A 177 -16.08 1.05 -9.72
N MET A 178 -15.35 1.89 -8.97
CA MET A 178 -14.49 2.94 -9.51
C MET A 178 -13.40 2.41 -10.46
N THR A 179 -12.89 1.23 -10.19
CA THR A 179 -11.80 0.61 -10.98
C THR A 179 -12.32 -0.31 -12.09
N ASN A 180 -13.66 -0.41 -12.24
CA ASN A 180 -14.23 -1.25 -13.28
C ASN A 180 -13.90 -0.69 -14.66
N GLY A 181 -13.37 -1.56 -15.54
CA GLY A 181 -12.86 -1.15 -16.85
C GLY A 181 -11.46 -0.51 -16.85
N GLU A 182 -10.91 -0.11 -15.67
CA GLU A 182 -9.64 0.61 -15.58
C GLU A 182 -8.46 -0.26 -15.10
N LYS A 183 -8.73 -1.53 -14.71
CA LYS A 183 -7.74 -2.41 -14.07
C LYS A 183 -6.52 -2.68 -14.94
N LEU A 184 -6.74 -2.87 -16.26
CA LEU A 184 -5.66 -3.10 -17.21
C LEU A 184 -4.80 -1.84 -17.39
N ASP A 185 -5.42 -0.68 -17.53
CA ASP A 185 -4.70 0.59 -17.65
C ASP A 185 -3.90 0.92 -16.39
N MET A 186 -4.43 0.59 -15.20
CA MET A 186 -3.72 0.69 -13.94
C MET A 186 -2.51 -0.27 -13.88
N PHE A 187 -2.64 -1.48 -14.42
CA PHE A 187 -1.53 -2.42 -14.53
C PHE A 187 -0.45 -1.88 -15.48
N ILE A 188 -0.84 -1.35 -16.65
CA ILE A 188 0.11 -0.76 -17.60
C ILE A 188 0.76 0.51 -17.01
N LEU A 189 0.04 1.27 -16.17
CA LEU A 189 0.63 2.38 -15.43
C LEU A 189 1.74 1.91 -14.49
N ASP A 190 1.49 0.85 -13.70
CA ASP A 190 2.52 0.24 -12.83
C ASP A 190 3.72 -0.25 -13.66
N LEU A 191 3.45 -0.94 -14.77
CA LEU A 191 4.51 -1.44 -15.67
C LEU A 191 5.38 -0.29 -16.23
N SER A 192 4.78 0.88 -16.44
CA SER A 192 5.50 2.07 -16.90
C SER A 192 6.49 2.66 -15.86
N PHE A 193 6.43 2.23 -14.60
CA PHE A 193 7.41 2.55 -13.57
C PHE A 193 8.52 1.51 -13.46
N LEU A 194 8.31 0.30 -14.02
CA LEU A 194 9.28 -0.79 -13.92
C LEU A 194 10.66 -0.38 -14.45
N GLY A 195 10.71 0.34 -15.58
CA GLY A 195 11.98 0.86 -16.13
C GLY A 195 12.72 1.78 -15.15
N TRP A 196 11.99 2.64 -14.45
CA TRP A 196 12.58 3.52 -13.43
C TRP A 196 13.08 2.74 -12.22
N TYR A 197 12.36 1.68 -11.80
CA TYR A 197 12.79 0.81 -10.71
C TYR A 197 14.03 -0.01 -11.09
N LEU A 198 14.12 -0.49 -12.34
CA LEU A 198 15.31 -1.18 -12.85
C LEU A 198 16.54 -0.25 -12.86
N LEU A 199 16.38 0.99 -13.35
CA LEU A 199 17.45 2.00 -13.28
C LEU A 199 17.84 2.34 -11.84
N GLY A 200 16.85 2.46 -10.95
CA GLY A 200 17.09 2.70 -9.53
C GLY A 200 17.82 1.54 -8.84
N ALA A 201 17.53 0.30 -9.24
CA ALA A 201 18.21 -0.89 -8.73
C ALA A 201 19.68 -0.95 -9.19
N LEU A 202 19.96 -0.58 -10.45
CA LEU A 202 21.32 -0.46 -10.99
C LEU A 202 22.14 0.60 -10.24
N ALA A 203 21.50 1.67 -9.74
CA ALA A 203 22.14 2.69 -8.92
C ALA A 203 22.26 2.23 -7.45
N LEU A 204 22.91 1.08 -7.20
CA LEU A 204 23.14 0.46 -5.88
C LEU A 204 21.86 0.19 -5.06
N GLY A 205 20.69 0.08 -5.72
CA GLY A 205 19.40 -0.14 -5.07
C GLY A 205 18.79 1.11 -4.40
N ILE A 206 19.61 2.10 -4.04
CA ILE A 206 19.16 3.34 -3.37
C ILE A 206 18.24 4.16 -4.29
N GLY A 207 18.47 4.11 -5.61
CA GLY A 207 17.67 4.81 -6.61
C GLY A 207 16.17 4.43 -6.57
N VAL A 208 15.84 3.22 -6.13
CA VAL A 208 14.43 2.77 -5.95
C VAL A 208 13.66 3.70 -5.01
N LEU A 209 14.28 4.16 -3.92
CA LEU A 209 13.66 5.06 -2.95
C LEU A 209 13.25 6.40 -3.57
N PHE A 210 14.02 6.88 -4.54
CA PHE A 210 13.73 8.15 -5.24
C PHE A 210 12.61 8.03 -6.27
N VAL A 211 12.28 6.82 -6.73
CA VAL A 211 11.14 6.57 -7.64
C VAL A 211 9.81 6.53 -6.88
N MET A 212 9.81 6.06 -5.63
CA MET A 212 8.60 5.87 -4.81
C MET A 212 7.73 7.13 -4.65
N PRO A 213 8.26 8.34 -4.37
CA PRO A 213 7.44 9.55 -4.28
C PRO A 213 6.70 9.85 -5.58
N TYR A 214 7.35 9.62 -6.71
CA TYR A 214 6.77 9.84 -8.01
C TYR A 214 5.64 8.87 -8.32
N GLU A 215 5.80 7.60 -7.99
CA GLU A 215 4.75 6.59 -8.12
C GLU A 215 3.55 6.90 -7.21
N ASN A 216 3.80 7.23 -5.93
CA ASN A 216 2.75 7.54 -4.97
C ASN A 216 1.96 8.80 -5.37
N ALA A 217 2.63 9.86 -5.82
CA ALA A 217 1.98 11.07 -6.33
C ALA A 217 1.14 10.76 -7.59
N THR A 218 1.65 9.94 -8.52
CA THR A 218 0.90 9.53 -9.71
C THR A 218 -0.35 8.72 -9.37
N LYS A 219 -0.28 7.86 -8.35
CA LYS A 219 -1.43 7.09 -7.86
C LYS A 219 -2.48 7.96 -7.17
N ALA A 220 -2.07 9.03 -6.50
CA ALA A 220 -3.01 10.01 -5.92
C ALA A 220 -3.76 10.76 -7.02
N GLU A 221 -3.07 11.21 -8.08
CA GLU A 221 -3.70 11.84 -9.24
C GLU A 221 -4.68 10.88 -9.96
N LEU A 222 -4.32 9.60 -10.07
CA LEU A 222 -5.21 8.58 -10.61
C LEU A 222 -6.48 8.45 -9.76
N TYR A 223 -6.33 8.43 -8.42
CA TYR A 223 -7.48 8.37 -7.53
C TYR A 223 -8.40 9.58 -7.73
N LEU A 224 -7.87 10.81 -7.81
CA LEU A 224 -8.66 12.02 -8.05
C LEU A 224 -9.46 11.94 -9.36
N TYR A 225 -8.84 11.39 -10.42
CA TYR A 225 -9.54 11.16 -11.67
C TYR A 225 -10.68 10.16 -11.51
N LEU A 226 -10.42 9.00 -10.88
CA LEU A 226 -11.43 7.95 -10.68
C LEU A 226 -12.54 8.42 -9.74
N GLN A 227 -12.23 9.21 -8.73
CA GLN A 227 -13.19 9.83 -7.82
C GLN A 227 -14.15 10.75 -8.58
N LYS A 228 -13.62 11.65 -9.41
CA LYS A 228 -14.45 12.51 -10.25
C LYS A 228 -15.35 11.69 -11.18
N LYS A 229 -14.79 10.68 -11.86
CA LYS A 229 -15.56 9.77 -12.73
C LYS A 229 -16.68 9.05 -11.97
N ALA A 230 -16.42 8.63 -10.72
CA ALA A 230 -17.42 7.97 -9.89
C ALA A 230 -18.56 8.91 -9.50
N LEU A 231 -18.26 10.15 -9.16
CA LEU A 231 -19.24 11.21 -8.88
C LEU A 231 -20.07 11.53 -10.13
N ASP A 232 -19.43 11.73 -11.27
CA ASP A 232 -20.10 12.04 -12.54
C ASP A 232 -21.03 10.89 -13.00
N ASN A 233 -20.67 9.64 -12.70
CA ASN A 233 -21.48 8.45 -13.01
C ASN A 233 -22.50 8.12 -11.91
N GLY A 234 -22.60 8.88 -10.83
CA GLY A 234 -23.55 8.62 -9.73
C GLY A 234 -23.25 7.37 -8.90
N LEU A 235 -22.01 6.84 -8.94
CA LEU A 235 -21.61 5.68 -8.14
C LEU A 235 -21.50 6.02 -6.64
N CYS A 236 -21.26 7.28 -6.32
CA CYS A 236 -21.20 7.82 -4.97
C CYS A 236 -21.63 9.27 -4.94
N SER A 237 -21.98 9.78 -3.75
CA SER A 237 -22.29 11.20 -3.54
C SER A 237 -21.11 11.97 -2.95
N TYR A 238 -21.16 13.31 -3.05
CA TYR A 238 -20.21 14.19 -2.38
C TYR A 238 -20.23 14.02 -0.87
N GLU A 239 -21.42 13.83 -0.29
CA GLU A 239 -21.60 13.59 1.14
C GLU A 239 -20.96 12.26 1.57
N GLU A 240 -21.15 11.20 0.76
CA GLU A 240 -20.56 9.88 1.00
C GLU A 240 -19.03 9.95 1.03
N LEU A 241 -18.43 10.81 0.25
CA LEU A 241 -16.98 11.02 0.23
C LEU A 241 -16.52 12.10 1.21
N ASN A 242 -17.42 12.66 2.02
CA ASN A 242 -17.13 13.76 2.95
C ASN A 242 -16.51 14.99 2.25
N MET A 243 -17.02 15.31 1.06
CA MET A 243 -16.58 16.42 0.23
C MET A 243 -17.67 17.49 0.18
N ASN A 244 -17.29 18.74 0.34
CA ASN A 244 -18.22 19.85 0.09
C ASN A 244 -18.48 19.95 -1.42
N LYS A 245 -19.73 20.10 -1.79
CA LYS A 245 -20.13 20.42 -3.16
C LYS A 245 -19.82 21.91 -3.37
N ASN A 246 -18.66 22.21 -4.00
CA ASN A 246 -18.34 23.56 -4.47
C ASN A 246 -19.05 23.83 -5.79
#